data_2f96c76435dfd162bf836e0d03ac5b11
#
_entry.id   2f96c76435dfd162bf836e0d03ac5b11
#
_cell.length_a   1.000
_cell.length_b   1.000
_cell.length_c   1.000
_cell.angle_alpha   90.00
_cell.angle_beta   90.00
_cell.angle_gamma   90.00
#
_symmetry.space_group_name_H-M   'P 1'
#
loop_
_entity.id
_entity.type
_entity.pdbx_description
1 polymer ?
#
loop_
_entity_poly.entity_id
_entity_poly.type
_entity_poly.pdbx_seq_one_letter_code
_entity_poly.pdbx_strand_id
1 'polypeptide(L)'
;MELGLERIFSAHQALLQSAYESTIVHVAGSNGKGTLCATLAVHLNHLGKSTVMFTSPHLVRVEERIRINGRPIDVQAFDQCLLQIRSIELELGLKLTFFEITFLVACLTAHREQASFFIVETGLGGRYDATRILPADAAVITSLSLEHRDILGDTLAEISAEKAAIARPGKPLIVRQIHDETAISAIEFEATNAGISALGEAFGPADLNWIEIPDGATFQQEALLLAKGVFAWFNLNTDDLQASVRSLRWPG
;
A
#
# COMPACT_ATOMS: atom_id res chain seq x y z
N MET A 1 -1.64 18.80 -12.84
CA MET A 1 -2.20 17.80 -11.93
C MET A 1 -2.07 18.41 -10.55
N GLU A 2 -3.16 18.70 -9.86
CA GLU A 2 -3.09 19.18 -8.49
C GLU A 2 -2.65 17.99 -7.62
N LEU A 3 -1.43 18.07 -7.12
CA LEU A 3 -0.88 17.12 -6.15
C LEU A 3 -1.35 17.56 -4.77
N GLY A 4 -2.38 16.92 -4.24
CA GLY A 4 -2.90 17.18 -2.90
C GLY A 4 -3.77 16.04 -2.44
N LEU A 5 -3.78 15.79 -1.14
CA LEU A 5 -4.56 14.70 -0.54
C LEU A 5 -5.96 15.15 -0.08
N GLU A 6 -6.23 16.47 -0.09
CA GLU A 6 -7.46 17.04 0.49
C GLU A 6 -8.73 16.52 -0.18
N ARG A 7 -8.70 16.42 -1.51
CA ARG A 7 -9.83 15.94 -2.31
C ARG A 7 -10.20 14.50 -1.99
N ILE A 8 -9.21 13.61 -2.03
CA ILE A 8 -9.40 12.18 -1.74
C ILE A 8 -9.75 11.96 -0.28
N PHE A 9 -9.17 12.72 0.64
CA PHE A 9 -9.46 12.66 2.07
C PHE A 9 -10.90 13.07 2.36
N SER A 10 -11.38 14.19 1.78
CA SER A 10 -12.77 14.64 1.93
C SER A 10 -13.77 13.60 1.41
N ALA A 11 -13.50 13.01 0.24
CA ALA A 11 -14.34 11.96 -0.31
C ALA A 11 -14.35 10.71 0.56
N HIS A 12 -13.16 10.29 1.04
CA HIS A 12 -13.02 9.15 1.93
C HIS A 12 -13.79 9.33 3.25
N GLN A 13 -13.65 10.50 3.90
CA GLN A 13 -14.38 10.80 5.14
C GLN A 13 -15.90 10.80 4.96
N ALA A 14 -16.38 11.33 3.83
CA ALA A 14 -17.82 11.34 3.53
C ALA A 14 -18.37 9.91 3.28
N LEU A 15 -17.57 9.04 2.66
CA LEU A 15 -17.96 7.65 2.37
C LEU A 15 -17.85 6.72 3.59
N LEU A 16 -16.87 6.94 4.45
CA LEU A 16 -16.49 6.03 5.55
C LEU A 16 -16.43 6.82 6.86
N GLN A 17 -17.56 6.82 7.58
CA GLN A 17 -17.72 7.58 8.84
C GLN A 17 -17.15 6.86 10.07
N SER A 18 -16.72 5.61 9.94
CA SER A 18 -16.11 4.82 11.03
C SER A 18 -14.67 4.43 10.70
N ALA A 19 -13.90 4.20 11.75
CA ALA A 19 -12.53 3.70 11.61
C ALA A 19 -12.50 2.30 10.95
N TYR A 20 -11.39 1.96 10.31
CA TYR A 20 -11.15 0.60 9.83
C TYR A 20 -10.98 -0.36 11.01
N GLU A 21 -11.61 -1.52 10.92
CA GLU A 21 -11.32 -2.66 11.79
C GLU A 21 -10.16 -3.50 11.26
N SER A 22 -9.80 -3.31 9.99
CA SER A 22 -8.71 -4.00 9.31
C SER A 22 -7.35 -3.53 9.80
N THR A 23 -6.41 -4.47 9.94
CA THR A 23 -4.97 -4.15 9.97
C THR A 23 -4.53 -3.73 8.56
N ILE A 24 -3.98 -2.53 8.41
CA ILE A 24 -3.62 -1.94 7.11
C ILE A 24 -2.13 -2.07 6.86
N VAL A 25 -1.76 -2.73 5.75
CA VAL A 25 -0.38 -2.83 5.27
C VAL A 25 -0.24 -2.01 3.99
N HIS A 26 0.61 -0.99 4.01
CA HIS A 26 0.82 -0.05 2.91
C HIS A 26 2.16 -0.33 2.22
N VAL A 27 2.15 -0.55 0.91
CA VAL A 27 3.31 -1.01 0.15
C VAL A 27 3.69 0.02 -0.92
N ALA A 28 4.92 0.55 -0.83
CA ALA A 28 5.54 1.37 -1.86
C ALA A 28 6.80 0.71 -2.42
N GLY A 29 7.37 1.30 -3.46
CA GLY A 29 8.60 0.83 -4.10
C GLY A 29 8.56 1.02 -5.61
N SER A 30 9.66 0.74 -6.29
CA SER A 30 9.73 0.80 -7.75
C SER A 30 9.19 -0.50 -8.36
N ASN A 31 9.74 -1.64 -8.01
CA ASN A 31 9.32 -2.95 -8.52
C ASN A 31 8.95 -3.90 -7.39
N GLY A 32 8.15 -4.93 -7.68
CA GLY A 32 7.82 -6.00 -6.73
C GLY A 32 6.68 -5.68 -5.76
N LYS A 33 6.09 -4.50 -5.79
CA LYS A 33 4.97 -4.10 -4.91
C LYS A 33 3.79 -5.09 -4.98
N GLY A 34 3.25 -5.31 -6.18
CA GLY A 34 2.13 -6.23 -6.39
C GLY A 34 2.47 -7.67 -6.01
N THR A 35 3.71 -8.12 -6.27
CA THR A 35 4.19 -9.45 -5.85
C THR A 35 4.18 -9.59 -4.32
N LEU A 36 4.65 -8.55 -3.60
CA LEU A 36 4.60 -8.53 -2.15
C LEU A 36 3.16 -8.51 -1.63
N CYS A 37 2.31 -7.64 -2.17
CA CYS A 37 0.88 -7.60 -1.80
C CYS A 37 0.21 -8.97 -1.96
N ALA A 38 0.44 -9.64 -3.09
CA ALA A 38 -0.10 -10.96 -3.34
C ALA A 38 0.47 -12.04 -2.39
N THR A 39 1.78 -11.97 -2.08
CA THR A 39 2.44 -12.87 -1.12
C THR A 39 1.82 -12.74 0.27
N LEU A 40 1.63 -11.50 0.74
CA LEU A 40 0.98 -11.21 2.02
C LEU A 40 -0.45 -11.75 2.04
N ALA A 41 -1.26 -11.43 1.01
CA ALA A 41 -2.67 -11.85 0.94
C ALA A 41 -2.83 -13.38 0.95
N VAL A 42 -2.02 -14.09 0.16
CA VAL A 42 -2.09 -15.55 0.06
C VAL A 42 -1.76 -16.20 1.40
N HIS A 43 -0.70 -15.76 2.08
CA HIS A 43 -0.33 -16.35 3.36
C HIS A 43 -1.32 -16.00 4.47
N LEU A 44 -1.83 -14.77 4.53
CA LEU A 44 -2.87 -14.38 5.47
C LEU A 44 -4.14 -15.22 5.29
N ASN A 45 -4.56 -15.46 4.05
CA ASN A 45 -5.69 -16.35 3.77
C ASN A 45 -5.39 -17.80 4.18
N HIS A 46 -4.15 -18.27 4.01
CA HIS A 46 -3.72 -19.59 4.51
C HIS A 46 -3.83 -19.68 6.04
N LEU A 47 -3.54 -18.60 6.76
CA LEU A 47 -3.74 -18.47 8.20
C LEU A 47 -5.20 -18.23 8.63
N GLY A 48 -6.17 -18.34 7.71
CA GLY A 48 -7.58 -18.12 7.98
C GLY A 48 -7.98 -16.65 8.21
N LYS A 49 -7.12 -15.68 7.83
CA LYS A 49 -7.41 -14.25 7.92
C LYS A 49 -8.05 -13.77 6.62
N SER A 50 -9.18 -13.05 6.72
CA SER A 50 -9.80 -12.42 5.56
C SER A 50 -8.97 -11.24 5.06
N THR A 51 -8.86 -11.09 3.74
CA THR A 51 -8.05 -10.03 3.13
C THR A 51 -8.84 -9.27 2.07
N VAL A 52 -8.66 -7.96 2.03
CA VAL A 52 -8.89 -7.15 0.84
C VAL A 52 -7.55 -6.59 0.38
N MET A 53 -7.28 -6.66 -0.91
CA MET A 53 -6.04 -6.20 -1.52
C MET A 53 -6.35 -5.21 -2.65
N PHE A 54 -5.64 -4.08 -2.65
CA PHE A 54 -5.65 -3.09 -3.72
C PHE A 54 -4.29 -3.06 -4.41
N THR A 55 -4.28 -3.23 -5.74
CA THR A 55 -3.05 -3.20 -6.55
C THR A 55 -3.29 -2.46 -7.87
N SER A 56 -2.22 -2.00 -8.53
CA SER A 56 -2.26 -1.32 -9.81
C SER A 56 -0.98 -1.51 -10.63
N PRO A 57 -1.05 -1.47 -11.97
CA PRO A 57 -2.27 -1.41 -12.80
C PRO A 57 -3.02 -2.75 -12.87
N HIS A 58 -4.18 -2.78 -13.53
CA HIS A 58 -4.82 -4.02 -13.97
C HIS A 58 -4.31 -4.43 -15.36
N LEU A 59 -4.47 -5.70 -15.72
CA LEU A 59 -4.06 -6.21 -17.04
C LEU A 59 -5.21 -6.20 -18.05
N VAL A 60 -6.38 -6.65 -17.67
CA VAL A 60 -7.55 -6.82 -18.55
C VAL A 60 -8.76 -6.06 -18.00
N ARG A 61 -9.08 -6.24 -16.74
CA ARG A 61 -10.31 -5.71 -16.13
C ARG A 61 -9.99 -4.89 -14.88
N VAL A 62 -10.70 -3.78 -14.70
CA VAL A 62 -10.49 -2.87 -13.56
C VAL A 62 -10.73 -3.54 -12.21
N GLU A 63 -11.63 -4.52 -12.14
CA GLU A 63 -11.96 -5.29 -10.93
C GLU A 63 -10.77 -6.09 -10.40
N GLU A 64 -9.77 -6.39 -11.24
CA GLU A 64 -8.51 -7.04 -10.83
C GLU A 64 -7.74 -6.24 -9.79
N ARG A 65 -7.95 -4.90 -9.75
CA ARG A 65 -7.30 -4.00 -8.78
C ARG A 65 -7.74 -4.26 -7.35
N ILE A 66 -8.95 -4.79 -7.16
CA ILE A 66 -9.51 -5.07 -5.84
C ILE A 66 -9.76 -6.57 -5.72
N ARG A 67 -9.09 -7.22 -4.77
CA ARG A 67 -9.26 -8.65 -4.55
C ARG A 67 -9.72 -8.94 -3.12
N ILE A 68 -10.77 -9.74 -3.00
CA ILE A 68 -11.30 -10.24 -1.74
C ILE A 68 -10.86 -11.71 -1.61
N ASN A 69 -10.04 -12.03 -0.60
CA ASN A 69 -9.49 -13.36 -0.39
C ASN A 69 -8.86 -13.97 -1.67
N GLY A 70 -8.10 -13.12 -2.40
CA GLY A 70 -7.39 -13.49 -3.62
C GLY A 70 -8.22 -13.48 -4.92
N ARG A 71 -9.55 -13.29 -4.86
CA ARG A 71 -10.43 -13.23 -6.04
C ARG A 71 -10.79 -11.79 -6.37
N PRO A 72 -10.81 -11.39 -7.65
CA PRO A 72 -11.30 -10.06 -8.05
C PRO A 72 -12.70 -9.81 -7.47
N ILE A 73 -12.98 -8.56 -7.12
CA ILE A 73 -14.31 -8.13 -6.68
C ILE A 73 -15.34 -8.43 -7.79
N ASP A 74 -16.55 -8.79 -7.37
CA ASP A 74 -17.67 -8.96 -8.30
C ASP A 74 -18.03 -7.64 -9.00
N VAL A 75 -18.40 -7.71 -10.29
CA VAL A 75 -18.74 -6.54 -11.11
C VAL A 75 -19.86 -5.72 -10.49
N GLN A 76 -20.91 -6.38 -10.00
CA GLN A 76 -22.07 -5.68 -9.43
C GLN A 76 -21.68 -4.97 -8.12
N ALA A 77 -20.84 -5.60 -7.29
CA ALA A 77 -20.32 -5.00 -6.07
C ALA A 77 -19.42 -3.79 -6.39
N PHE A 78 -18.59 -3.89 -7.43
CA PHE A 78 -17.78 -2.79 -7.93
C PHE A 78 -18.66 -1.61 -8.38
N ASP A 79 -19.67 -1.88 -9.22
CA ASP A 79 -20.60 -0.86 -9.72
C ASP A 79 -21.39 -0.17 -8.59
N GLN A 80 -21.80 -0.92 -7.57
CA GLN A 80 -22.47 -0.33 -6.39
C GLN A 80 -21.54 0.64 -5.64
N CYS A 81 -20.25 0.33 -5.53
CA CYS A 81 -19.28 1.26 -4.96
C CYS A 81 -19.13 2.52 -5.82
N LEU A 82 -19.06 2.37 -7.16
CA LEU A 82 -18.98 3.50 -8.08
C LEU A 82 -20.18 4.45 -7.92
N LEU A 83 -21.38 3.92 -7.80
CA LEU A 83 -22.59 4.75 -7.61
C LEU A 83 -22.51 5.58 -6.32
N GLN A 84 -22.01 5.00 -5.22
CA GLN A 84 -21.84 5.74 -3.96
C GLN A 84 -20.76 6.82 -4.09
N ILE A 85 -19.62 6.50 -4.70
CA ILE A 85 -18.54 7.46 -4.92
C ILE A 85 -19.04 8.60 -5.80
N ARG A 86 -19.80 8.29 -6.86
CA ARG A 86 -20.39 9.31 -7.74
C ARG A 86 -21.35 10.23 -7.01
N SER A 87 -22.15 9.71 -6.08
CA SER A 87 -23.05 10.54 -5.25
C SER A 87 -22.24 11.54 -4.41
N ILE A 88 -21.16 11.11 -3.77
CA ILE A 88 -20.28 11.98 -2.98
C ILE A 88 -19.53 13.00 -3.84
N GLU A 89 -19.06 12.61 -5.03
CA GLU A 89 -18.46 13.57 -5.98
C GLU A 89 -19.41 14.73 -6.31
N LEU A 90 -20.69 14.40 -6.56
CA LEU A 90 -21.69 15.41 -6.88
C LEU A 90 -22.05 16.28 -5.67
N GLU A 91 -22.21 15.67 -4.50
CA GLU A 91 -22.54 16.37 -3.25
C GLU A 91 -21.45 17.36 -2.83
N LEU A 92 -20.18 16.93 -2.91
CA LEU A 92 -19.03 17.74 -2.49
C LEU A 92 -18.42 18.57 -3.63
N GLY A 93 -18.93 18.47 -4.85
CA GLY A 93 -18.38 19.17 -6.02
C GLY A 93 -16.96 18.74 -6.40
N LEU A 94 -16.58 17.50 -6.08
CA LEU A 94 -15.24 16.96 -6.32
C LEU A 94 -15.09 16.43 -7.76
N LYS A 95 -13.82 16.37 -8.22
CA LYS A 95 -13.44 15.69 -9.47
C LYS A 95 -12.33 14.71 -9.16
N LEU A 96 -12.70 13.48 -8.85
CA LEU A 96 -11.77 12.42 -8.53
C LEU A 96 -11.12 11.85 -9.80
N THR A 97 -9.84 11.50 -9.68
CA THR A 97 -9.13 10.78 -10.75
C THR A 97 -9.56 9.31 -10.79
N PHE A 98 -9.28 8.63 -11.91
CA PHE A 98 -9.53 7.20 -12.03
C PHE A 98 -8.85 6.37 -10.92
N PHE A 99 -7.63 6.74 -10.55
CA PHE A 99 -6.90 6.07 -9.46
C PHE A 99 -7.60 6.28 -8.11
N GLU A 100 -7.98 7.50 -7.78
CA GLU A 100 -8.70 7.82 -6.55
C GLU A 100 -10.05 7.09 -6.46
N ILE A 101 -10.79 7.02 -7.57
CA ILE A 101 -12.06 6.29 -7.61
C ILE A 101 -11.83 4.79 -7.33
N THR A 102 -10.89 4.16 -8.03
CA THR A 102 -10.62 2.72 -7.83
C THR A 102 -10.07 2.43 -6.44
N PHE A 103 -9.30 3.33 -5.86
CA PHE A 103 -8.84 3.23 -4.48
C PHE A 103 -10.00 3.36 -3.47
N LEU A 104 -10.93 4.29 -3.67
CA LEU A 104 -12.13 4.40 -2.83
C LEU A 104 -13.03 3.17 -2.93
N VAL A 105 -13.12 2.51 -4.09
CA VAL A 105 -13.80 1.21 -4.20
C VAL A 105 -13.14 0.18 -3.29
N ALA A 106 -11.80 0.13 -3.26
CA ALA A 106 -11.08 -0.78 -2.36
C ALA A 106 -11.34 -0.45 -0.89
N CYS A 107 -11.37 0.83 -0.51
CA CYS A 107 -11.69 1.29 0.84
C CYS A 107 -13.10 0.85 1.28
N LEU A 108 -14.11 1.10 0.43
CA LEU A 108 -15.50 0.66 0.67
C LEU A 108 -15.59 -0.86 0.78
N THR A 109 -14.86 -1.58 -0.07
CA THR A 109 -14.83 -3.04 -0.05
C THR A 109 -14.22 -3.56 1.26
N ALA A 110 -13.06 -3.04 1.68
CA ALA A 110 -12.42 -3.45 2.93
C ALA A 110 -13.33 -3.23 4.15
N HIS A 111 -14.03 -2.10 4.17
CA HIS A 111 -14.99 -1.77 5.23
C HIS A 111 -16.22 -2.69 5.22
N ARG A 112 -16.82 -2.95 4.06
CA ARG A 112 -18.02 -3.82 3.93
C ARG A 112 -17.72 -5.28 4.26
N GLU A 113 -16.56 -5.78 3.80
CA GLU A 113 -16.13 -7.17 4.05
C GLU A 113 -15.63 -7.37 5.48
N GLN A 114 -15.47 -6.30 6.28
CA GLN A 114 -14.85 -6.36 7.61
C GLN A 114 -13.57 -7.18 7.57
N ALA A 115 -12.73 -6.91 6.55
CA ALA A 115 -11.53 -7.67 6.29
C ALA A 115 -10.57 -7.59 7.48
N SER A 116 -9.98 -8.71 7.88
CA SER A 116 -8.95 -8.73 8.94
C SER A 116 -7.72 -7.93 8.52
N PHE A 117 -7.37 -7.97 7.21
CA PHE A 117 -6.26 -7.21 6.64
C PHE A 117 -6.68 -6.48 5.37
N PHE A 118 -6.24 -5.22 5.26
CA PHE A 118 -6.32 -4.43 4.05
C PHE A 118 -4.90 -4.13 3.54
N ILE A 119 -4.53 -4.73 2.42
CA ILE A 119 -3.19 -4.64 1.82
C ILE A 119 -3.27 -3.67 0.65
N VAL A 120 -2.47 -2.61 0.67
CA VAL A 120 -2.62 -1.49 -0.28
C VAL A 120 -1.30 -1.17 -0.94
N GLU A 121 -1.28 -1.26 -2.27
CA GLU A 121 -0.18 -0.82 -3.12
C GLU A 121 -0.34 0.65 -3.49
N THR A 122 0.75 1.46 -3.37
CA THR A 122 0.79 2.81 -3.92
C THR A 122 0.72 2.79 -5.45
N GLY A 123 0.05 3.79 -6.04
CA GLY A 123 0.05 3.97 -7.49
C GLY A 123 1.36 4.57 -7.98
N LEU A 124 1.79 5.69 -7.38
CA LEU A 124 3.00 6.41 -7.75
C LEU A 124 3.61 7.14 -6.55
N GLY A 125 4.90 6.91 -6.32
CA GLY A 125 5.61 7.55 -5.21
C GLY A 125 5.12 7.08 -3.85
N GLY A 126 4.65 7.99 -3.03
CA GLY A 126 4.12 7.73 -1.70
C GLY A 126 3.53 8.99 -1.07
N ARG A 127 4.29 10.09 -0.99
CA ARG A 127 3.93 11.34 -0.30
C ARG A 127 2.57 11.92 -0.72
N TYR A 128 2.30 11.95 -2.02
CA TYR A 128 1.08 12.48 -2.60
C TYR A 128 0.20 11.41 -3.25
N ASP A 129 0.52 10.13 -3.03
CA ASP A 129 -0.32 9.05 -3.50
C ASP A 129 -1.65 9.03 -2.73
N ALA A 130 -2.76 8.79 -3.43
CA ALA A 130 -4.09 8.77 -2.82
C ALA A 130 -4.18 7.77 -1.64
N THR A 131 -3.41 6.67 -1.69
CA THR A 131 -3.40 5.66 -0.63
C THR A 131 -2.77 6.16 0.68
N ARG A 132 -2.04 7.28 0.63
CA ARG A 132 -1.38 7.92 1.77
C ARG A 132 -2.34 8.36 2.87
N ILE A 133 -3.62 8.56 2.57
CA ILE A 133 -4.64 8.96 3.55
C ILE A 133 -4.96 7.86 4.57
N LEU A 134 -4.59 6.60 4.31
CA LEU A 134 -4.90 5.48 5.22
C LEU A 134 -4.03 5.52 6.48
N PRO A 135 -4.60 5.19 7.66
CA PRO A 135 -3.86 5.03 8.91
C PRO A 135 -3.15 3.67 8.93
N ALA A 136 -2.11 3.50 8.11
CA ALA A 136 -1.43 2.22 7.96
C ALA A 136 -0.79 1.74 9.27
N ASP A 137 -0.95 0.45 9.58
CA ASP A 137 -0.37 -0.24 10.72
C ASP A 137 1.05 -0.77 10.45
N ALA A 138 1.40 -0.91 9.18
CA ALA A 138 2.75 -1.19 8.72
C ALA A 138 2.95 -0.58 7.33
N ALA A 139 4.15 -0.06 7.07
CA ALA A 139 4.57 0.41 5.76
C ALA A 139 5.74 -0.44 5.26
N VAL A 140 5.76 -0.74 3.96
CA VAL A 140 6.84 -1.54 3.36
C VAL A 140 7.35 -0.86 2.10
N ILE A 141 8.66 -0.79 1.94
CA ILE A 141 9.33 -0.32 0.72
C ILE A 141 10.07 -1.50 0.09
N THR A 142 9.65 -1.85 -1.12
CA THR A 142 10.32 -2.86 -1.95
C THR A 142 11.57 -2.28 -2.62
N SER A 143 11.96 -2.75 -3.79
CA SER A 143 13.12 -2.21 -4.50
C SER A 143 12.96 -0.73 -4.85
N LEU A 144 14.08 -0.02 -4.91
CA LEU A 144 14.18 1.38 -5.30
C LEU A 144 15.03 1.51 -6.55
N SER A 145 14.58 2.29 -7.52
CA SER A 145 15.29 2.57 -8.76
C SER A 145 14.89 3.94 -9.32
N LEU A 146 15.69 4.46 -10.23
CA LEU A 146 15.36 5.69 -10.96
C LEU A 146 14.20 5.43 -11.90
N GLU A 147 13.03 5.94 -11.55
CA GLU A 147 11.79 5.85 -12.34
C GLU A 147 10.96 7.12 -12.17
N HIS A 148 10.08 7.42 -13.13
CA HIS A 148 9.18 8.58 -13.07
C HIS A 148 9.88 9.87 -12.63
N ARG A 149 11.10 10.11 -13.15
CA ARG A 149 12.00 11.20 -12.70
C ARG A 149 11.39 12.58 -12.83
N ASP A 150 10.58 12.79 -13.84
CA ASP A 150 9.79 14.00 -14.11
C ASP A 150 8.73 14.30 -13.02
N ILE A 151 8.44 13.36 -12.13
CA ILE A 151 7.45 13.52 -11.05
C ILE A 151 8.07 13.31 -9.66
N LEU A 152 8.92 12.27 -9.51
CA LEU A 152 9.42 11.85 -8.20
C LEU A 152 10.79 12.44 -7.85
N GLY A 153 11.49 13.02 -8.83
CA GLY A 153 12.82 13.57 -8.66
C GLY A 153 13.89 12.88 -9.51
N ASP A 154 15.02 13.55 -9.65
CA ASP A 154 16.12 13.15 -10.53
C ASP A 154 17.12 12.18 -9.89
N THR A 155 17.09 12.07 -8.56
CA THR A 155 18.03 11.28 -7.76
C THR A 155 17.34 10.13 -7.05
N LEU A 156 18.11 9.09 -6.70
CA LEU A 156 17.60 7.99 -5.91
C LEU A 156 17.15 8.46 -4.51
N ALA A 157 17.83 9.44 -3.94
CA ALA A 157 17.46 10.03 -2.65
C ALA A 157 16.08 10.70 -2.69
N GLU A 158 15.78 11.51 -3.71
CA GLU A 158 14.47 12.15 -3.86
C GLU A 158 13.36 11.11 -4.03
N ILE A 159 13.56 10.12 -4.90
CA ILE A 159 12.60 9.03 -5.12
C ILE A 159 12.39 8.22 -3.83
N SER A 160 13.46 7.98 -3.08
CA SER A 160 13.41 7.27 -1.79
C SER A 160 12.63 8.06 -0.74
N ALA A 161 12.84 9.36 -0.64
CA ALA A 161 12.08 10.26 0.24
C ALA A 161 10.59 10.25 -0.11
N GLU A 162 10.24 10.36 -1.41
CA GLU A 162 8.84 10.32 -1.85
C GLU A 162 8.14 9.01 -1.46
N LYS A 163 8.85 7.87 -1.60
CA LYS A 163 8.30 6.56 -1.24
C LYS A 163 8.26 6.34 0.28
N ALA A 164 9.31 6.74 1.01
CA ALA A 164 9.40 6.58 2.45
C ALA A 164 8.40 7.46 3.22
N ALA A 165 7.85 8.49 2.59
CA ALA A 165 6.79 9.31 3.16
C ALA A 165 5.50 8.55 3.51
N ILE A 166 5.36 7.28 3.14
CA ILE A 166 4.27 6.42 3.61
C ILE A 166 4.44 5.97 5.07
N ALA A 167 5.59 6.22 5.70
CA ALA A 167 5.84 5.91 7.11
C ALA A 167 4.79 6.51 8.04
N ARG A 168 4.56 5.86 9.19
CA ARG A 168 3.62 6.30 10.22
C ARG A 168 4.29 6.33 11.58
N PRO A 169 3.97 7.32 12.44
CA PRO A 169 4.52 7.41 13.79
C PRO A 169 4.22 6.14 14.61
N GLY A 170 5.23 5.58 15.25
CA GLY A 170 5.11 4.41 16.10
C GLY A 170 4.74 3.11 15.38
N LYS A 171 4.78 3.09 14.04
CA LYS A 171 4.51 1.91 13.22
C LYS A 171 5.78 1.48 12.48
N PRO A 172 5.89 0.20 12.07
CA PRO A 172 7.07 -0.27 11.34
C PRO A 172 7.12 0.33 9.93
N LEU A 173 8.31 0.75 9.54
CA LEU A 173 8.73 0.98 8.17
C LEU A 173 9.72 -0.11 7.79
N ILE A 174 9.27 -1.13 7.06
CA ILE A 174 10.07 -2.26 6.64
C ILE A 174 10.63 -1.96 5.26
N VAL A 175 11.95 -1.94 5.12
CA VAL A 175 12.61 -1.47 3.89
C VAL A 175 13.59 -2.54 3.38
N ARG A 176 13.53 -2.83 2.09
CA ARG A 176 14.59 -3.57 1.42
C ARG A 176 15.93 -2.85 1.59
N GLN A 177 16.95 -3.56 2.08
CA GLN A 177 18.30 -3.01 2.24
C GLN A 177 18.85 -2.50 0.90
N ILE A 178 19.43 -1.31 0.92
CA ILE A 178 20.10 -0.65 -0.20
C ILE A 178 21.50 -0.20 0.25
N HIS A 179 22.35 0.18 -0.70
CA HIS A 179 23.74 0.60 -0.43
C HIS A 179 24.04 2.06 -0.79
N ASP A 180 23.06 2.79 -1.33
CA ASP A 180 23.20 4.22 -1.64
C ASP A 180 23.00 5.04 -0.35
N GLU A 181 24.09 5.63 0.15
CA GLU A 181 24.09 6.38 1.42
C GLU A 181 23.14 7.57 1.41
N THR A 182 22.98 8.23 0.27
CA THR A 182 22.08 9.40 0.15
C THR A 182 20.62 8.98 0.21
N ALA A 183 20.27 7.85 -0.40
CA ALA A 183 18.94 7.27 -0.33
C ALA A 183 18.64 6.70 1.06
N ILE A 184 19.61 6.06 1.73
CA ILE A 184 19.49 5.62 3.13
C ILE A 184 19.16 6.82 4.02
N SER A 185 19.96 7.89 3.96
CA SER A 185 19.75 9.11 4.76
C SER A 185 18.37 9.74 4.50
N ALA A 186 17.89 9.71 3.26
CA ALA A 186 16.56 10.21 2.91
C ALA A 186 15.44 9.38 3.54
N ILE A 187 15.57 8.04 3.53
CA ILE A 187 14.61 7.14 4.18
C ILE A 187 14.61 7.32 5.71
N GLU A 188 15.79 7.41 6.32
CA GLU A 188 15.93 7.63 7.75
C GLU A 188 15.32 8.97 8.19
N PHE A 189 15.49 10.01 7.39
CA PHE A 189 14.85 11.31 7.64
C PHE A 189 13.32 11.19 7.62
N GLU A 190 12.74 10.55 6.60
CA GLU A 190 11.29 10.35 6.50
C GLU A 190 10.77 9.43 7.61
N ALA A 191 11.51 8.39 7.99
CA ALA A 191 11.15 7.53 9.12
C ALA A 191 11.15 8.28 10.46
N THR A 192 12.13 9.17 10.68
CA THR A 192 12.21 9.99 11.90
C THR A 192 11.08 11.01 12.00
N ASN A 193 10.64 11.55 10.85
CA ASN A 193 9.61 12.57 10.75
C ASN A 193 8.29 12.02 10.19
N ALA A 194 7.97 10.78 10.47
CA ALA A 194 6.77 10.13 9.94
C ALA A 194 5.49 10.87 10.38
N GLY A 195 4.52 10.98 9.48
CA GLY A 195 3.25 11.66 9.72
C GLY A 195 2.64 12.25 8.45
N ILE A 196 1.39 12.72 8.52
CA ILE A 196 0.70 13.39 7.42
C ILE A 196 0.37 14.83 7.82
N SER A 197 1.23 15.78 7.46
CA SER A 197 1.03 17.20 7.81
C SER A 197 -0.27 17.79 7.22
N ALA A 198 -0.65 17.40 6.01
CA ALA A 198 -1.85 17.91 5.34
C ALA A 198 -3.16 17.50 6.05
N LEU A 199 -3.13 16.46 6.87
CA LEU A 199 -4.31 15.91 7.58
C LEU A 199 -4.30 16.24 9.07
N GLY A 200 -3.36 17.04 9.55
CA GLY A 200 -3.28 17.45 10.96
C GLY A 200 -2.86 16.34 11.93
N GLU A 201 -2.27 15.27 11.43
CA GLU A 201 -1.77 14.17 12.26
C GLU A 201 -0.49 14.54 13.00
N ALA A 202 -0.27 13.87 14.14
CA ALA A 202 0.97 14.01 14.89
C ALA A 202 2.16 13.45 14.11
N PHE A 203 3.31 14.12 14.23
CA PHE A 203 4.59 13.63 13.74
C PHE A 203 5.32 12.85 14.81
N GLY A 204 6.11 11.88 14.39
CA GLY A 204 6.97 11.11 15.28
C GLY A 204 7.75 10.05 14.53
N PRO A 205 8.71 9.38 15.18
CA PRO A 205 9.49 8.35 14.49
C PRO A 205 8.65 7.11 14.19
N ALA A 206 8.87 6.55 13.01
CA ALA A 206 8.51 5.19 12.66
C ALA A 206 9.60 4.23 13.16
N ASP A 207 9.25 2.96 13.33
CA ASP A 207 10.22 1.89 13.62
C ASP A 207 10.82 1.38 12.31
N LEU A 208 12.03 1.85 11.97
CA LEU A 208 12.71 1.55 10.71
C LEU A 208 13.42 0.20 10.78
N ASN A 209 13.05 -0.71 9.89
CA ASN A 209 13.56 -2.08 9.83
C ASN A 209 14.11 -2.39 8.44
N TRP A 210 15.41 -2.58 8.32
CA TRP A 210 16.08 -2.98 7.09
C TRP A 210 16.07 -4.50 6.90
N ILE A 211 15.69 -4.96 5.72
CA ILE A 211 15.67 -6.38 5.34
C ILE A 211 16.73 -6.64 4.28
N GLU A 212 17.71 -7.44 4.64
CA GLU A 212 18.71 -7.91 3.69
C GLU A 212 18.09 -8.82 2.64
N ILE A 213 18.37 -8.51 1.38
CA ILE A 213 17.96 -9.30 0.22
C ILE A 213 19.24 -9.84 -0.45
N PRO A 214 19.40 -11.16 -0.59
CA PRO A 214 20.56 -11.73 -1.27
C PRO A 214 20.69 -11.25 -2.71
N ASP A 215 21.92 -11.06 -3.18
CA ASP A 215 22.20 -10.72 -4.56
C ASP A 215 21.62 -11.76 -5.52
N GLY A 216 20.98 -11.29 -6.60
CA GLY A 216 20.34 -12.16 -7.58
C GLY A 216 19.00 -12.76 -7.12
N ALA A 217 18.47 -12.34 -5.98
CA ALA A 217 17.13 -12.77 -5.55
C ALA A 217 16.06 -12.36 -6.57
N THR A 218 15.14 -13.27 -6.83
CA THR A 218 13.95 -12.97 -7.63
C THR A 218 12.97 -12.10 -6.85
N PHE A 219 12.05 -11.41 -7.54
CA PHE A 219 10.98 -10.64 -6.87
C PHE A 219 10.15 -11.50 -5.91
N GLN A 220 9.98 -12.79 -6.18
CA GLN A 220 9.29 -13.71 -5.28
C GLN A 220 10.10 -13.98 -4.00
N GLN A 221 11.41 -14.15 -4.11
CA GLN A 221 12.29 -14.34 -2.94
C GLN A 221 12.36 -13.05 -2.10
N GLU A 222 12.47 -11.88 -2.75
CA GLU A 222 12.41 -10.59 -2.08
C GLU A 222 11.06 -10.42 -1.33
N ALA A 223 9.94 -10.69 -2.01
CA ALA A 223 8.62 -10.60 -1.41
C ALA A 223 8.45 -11.53 -0.18
N LEU A 224 9.02 -12.74 -0.22
CA LEU A 224 9.02 -13.65 0.92
C LEU A 224 9.79 -13.10 2.13
N LEU A 225 10.95 -12.48 1.90
CA LEU A 225 11.77 -11.92 2.97
C LEU A 225 11.11 -10.68 3.59
N LEU A 226 10.60 -9.78 2.76
CA LEU A 226 9.85 -8.61 3.23
C LEU A 226 8.57 -9.01 3.97
N ALA A 227 7.83 -10.00 3.46
CA ALA A 227 6.64 -10.53 4.12
C ALA A 227 6.94 -11.12 5.50
N LYS A 228 8.09 -11.82 5.68
CA LYS A 228 8.53 -12.28 7.00
C LYS A 228 8.68 -11.12 7.98
N GLY A 229 9.26 -9.99 7.55
CA GLY A 229 9.37 -8.79 8.38
C GLY A 229 7.99 -8.27 8.82
N VAL A 230 7.03 -8.20 7.89
CA VAL A 230 5.65 -7.79 8.22
C VAL A 230 5.00 -8.77 9.21
N PHE A 231 5.10 -10.08 8.96
CA PHE A 231 4.49 -11.08 9.82
C PHE A 231 5.13 -11.15 11.21
N ALA A 232 6.45 -10.95 11.30
CA ALA A 232 7.15 -10.87 12.59
C ALA A 232 6.62 -9.70 13.43
N TRP A 233 6.39 -8.53 12.83
CA TRP A 233 5.80 -7.39 13.54
C TRP A 233 4.42 -7.71 14.12
N PHE A 234 3.58 -8.39 13.36
CA PHE A 234 2.23 -8.77 13.81
C PHE A 234 2.17 -10.09 14.61
N ASN A 235 3.31 -10.69 14.95
CA ASN A 235 3.42 -11.99 15.63
C ASN A 235 2.63 -13.11 14.92
N LEU A 236 2.67 -13.12 13.59
CA LEU A 236 2.02 -14.15 12.78
C LEU A 236 3.00 -15.26 12.42
N ASN A 237 2.49 -16.50 12.36
CA ASN A 237 3.28 -17.67 11.99
C ASN A 237 3.74 -17.58 10.53
N THR A 238 5.00 -17.94 10.27
CA THR A 238 5.63 -17.94 8.94
C THR A 238 6.15 -19.32 8.51
N ASP A 239 5.92 -20.38 9.28
CA ASP A 239 6.47 -21.72 9.01
C ASP A 239 6.07 -22.22 7.61
N ASP A 240 4.82 -22.02 7.23
CA ASP A 240 4.27 -22.43 5.94
C ASP A 240 4.29 -21.33 4.86
N LEU A 241 4.93 -20.18 5.10
CA LEU A 241 4.91 -19.04 4.17
C LEU A 241 5.36 -19.44 2.76
N GLN A 242 6.51 -20.09 2.64
CA GLN A 242 7.03 -20.51 1.33
C GLN A 242 6.12 -21.55 0.66
N ALA A 243 5.51 -22.44 1.42
CA ALA A 243 4.60 -23.46 0.90
C ALA A 243 3.29 -22.82 0.41
N SER A 244 2.71 -21.90 1.18
CA SER A 244 1.44 -21.24 0.86
C SER A 244 1.51 -20.43 -0.44
N VAL A 245 2.68 -19.85 -0.79
CA VAL A 245 2.85 -19.03 -2.00
C VAL A 245 3.36 -19.78 -3.22
N ARG A 246 3.68 -21.08 -3.12
CA ARG A 246 4.20 -21.87 -4.26
C ARG A 246 3.29 -21.87 -5.49
N SER A 247 2.00 -21.83 -5.30
CA SER A 247 0.99 -21.82 -6.38
C SER A 247 0.64 -20.41 -6.85
N LEU A 248 1.20 -19.38 -6.21
CA LEU A 248 0.92 -17.99 -6.58
C LEU A 248 1.34 -17.74 -8.03
N ARG A 249 0.38 -17.32 -8.85
CA ARG A 249 0.59 -16.83 -10.21
C ARG A 249 0.21 -15.36 -10.22
N TRP A 250 1.19 -14.51 -9.99
CA TRP A 250 1.01 -13.07 -10.02
C TRP A 250 1.57 -12.54 -11.34
N PRO A 251 0.75 -11.90 -12.17
CA PRO A 251 1.22 -11.28 -13.40
C PRO A 251 1.88 -9.92 -13.07
N GLY A 252 3.18 -9.82 -13.21
CA GLY A 252 3.93 -8.58 -12.98
C GLY A 252 5.40 -8.83 -12.74
#